data_aea4d256b718e6ce1b34b68dffd30c14
#
_entry.id   aea4d256b718e6ce1b34b68dffd30c14
#
_cell.length_a   1.000
_cell.length_b   1.000
_cell.length_c   1.000
_cell.angle_alpha   90.00
_cell.angle_beta   90.00
_cell.angle_gamma   90.00
#
_symmetry.space_group_name_H-M   'P 1'
#
loop_
_entity.id
_entity.type
_entity.pdbx_description
1 polymer ?
#
loop_
_entity_poly.entity_id
_entity_poly.type
_entity_poly.pdbx_seq_one_letter_code
_entity_poly.pdbx_strand_id
1 'polypeptide(L)'
;MSQDNEIKVFISNKENICSECGNTLGARAWITLNNNEVFCLVCSDLEHLIYLPSGNAALTRRAKRNSKIYAVVLRWSRARKRNERQGLLVEKEALENAEKECLSDYEIREKRNERRREAELVLDKEYIKAFTSELLRIFPNCPGNTAEEISNHACQKYSGRVGRTANAKNFDPGVLTLAAIAHIRHVETNYDSLLMENWDRREAREKVRTDIDAILNFWRR
;
A
#
# COMPACT_ATOMS: atom_id res chain seq x y z
N MET A 1 15.02 22.82 -5.53
CA MET A 1 14.49 21.69 -4.73
C MET A 1 15.46 21.51 -3.57
N SER A 2 15.16 22.07 -2.42
CA SER A 2 15.96 21.91 -1.21
C SER A 2 15.90 20.44 -0.78
N GLN A 3 17.04 19.77 -0.78
CA GLN A 3 17.17 18.52 -0.03
C GLN A 3 16.89 18.89 1.42
N ASP A 4 15.73 18.53 1.94
CA ASP A 4 15.43 18.62 3.36
C ASP A 4 16.49 17.81 4.10
N ASN A 5 17.38 18.52 4.77
CA ASN A 5 18.44 17.92 5.59
C ASN A 5 17.81 17.40 6.88
N GLU A 6 16.88 16.42 6.76
CA GLU A 6 16.21 15.82 7.91
C GLU A 6 17.19 14.99 8.73
N ILE A 7 17.22 15.25 10.04
CA ILE A 7 17.98 14.41 10.96
C ILE A 7 17.39 12.99 10.94
N LYS A 8 18.24 12.00 10.73
CA LYS A 8 17.84 10.58 10.66
C LYS A 8 18.41 9.84 11.85
N VAL A 9 17.55 9.16 12.58
CA VAL A 9 17.88 8.24 13.66
C VAL A 9 17.58 6.82 13.18
N PHE A 10 18.52 5.91 13.37
CA PHE A 10 18.39 4.53 12.96
C PHE A 10 18.26 3.63 14.18
N ILE A 11 17.33 2.68 14.12
CA ILE A 11 17.27 1.59 15.09
C ILE A 11 18.26 0.54 14.63
N SER A 12 19.36 0.38 15.38
CA SER A 12 20.44 -0.54 15.02
C SER A 12 20.01 -2.00 15.10
N ASN A 13 20.49 -2.84 14.20
CA ASN A 13 20.29 -4.29 14.25
C ASN A 13 21.44 -5.04 14.95
N LYS A 14 22.52 -4.35 15.28
CA LYS A 14 23.75 -4.91 15.89
C LYS A 14 24.27 -3.98 16.97
N GLU A 15 25.20 -4.47 17.77
CA GLU A 15 25.95 -3.64 18.71
C GLU A 15 26.87 -2.67 17.96
N ASN A 16 27.05 -1.48 18.53
CA ASN A 16 27.88 -0.42 18.00
C ASN A 16 28.60 0.26 19.19
N ILE A 17 29.57 1.08 18.88
CA ILE A 17 30.28 1.93 19.85
C ILE A 17 30.05 3.37 19.41
N CYS A 18 29.69 4.25 20.34
CA CYS A 18 29.59 5.67 20.04
C CYS A 18 30.96 6.27 19.79
N SER A 19 31.16 6.91 18.65
CA SER A 19 32.43 7.48 18.24
C SER A 19 32.90 8.63 19.14
N GLU A 20 32.00 9.29 19.86
CA GLU A 20 32.32 10.43 20.72
C GLU A 20 32.54 10.01 22.18
N CYS A 21 31.56 9.35 22.81
CA CYS A 21 31.66 9.00 24.23
C CYS A 21 32.25 7.60 24.51
N GLY A 22 32.46 6.79 23.48
CA GLY A 22 33.02 5.43 23.61
C GLY A 22 32.05 4.39 24.21
N ASN A 23 30.81 4.76 24.54
CA ASN A 23 29.86 3.84 25.15
C ASN A 23 29.40 2.76 24.14
N THR A 24 29.30 1.53 24.64
CA THR A 24 28.73 0.42 23.88
C THR A 24 27.22 0.57 23.76
N LEU A 25 26.71 0.58 22.53
CA LEU A 25 25.31 0.71 22.19
C LEU A 25 24.79 -0.66 21.76
N GLY A 26 23.94 -1.26 22.57
CA GLY A 26 23.39 -2.60 22.33
C GLY A 26 22.56 -2.71 21.05
N ALA A 27 22.22 -3.92 20.66
CA ALA A 27 21.27 -4.17 19.58
C ALA A 27 19.94 -3.49 19.86
N ARG A 28 19.33 -2.86 18.85
CA ARG A 28 18.13 -1.99 18.89
C ARG A 28 18.37 -0.61 19.52
N ALA A 29 19.59 -0.25 19.85
CA ALA A 29 19.90 1.13 20.23
C ALA A 29 19.56 2.10 19.08
N TRP A 30 19.20 3.30 19.46
CA TRP A 30 18.92 4.39 18.52
C TRP A 30 20.19 5.19 18.32
N ILE A 31 20.59 5.32 17.07
CA ILE A 31 21.85 5.92 16.66
C ILE A 31 21.64 6.93 15.54
N THR A 32 22.50 7.92 15.47
CA THR A 32 22.67 8.77 14.29
C THR A 32 23.95 8.38 13.56
N LEU A 33 24.00 8.70 12.29
CA LEU A 33 25.17 8.48 11.43
C LEU A 33 25.61 9.82 10.84
N ASN A 34 26.88 10.16 11.03
CA ASN A 34 27.52 11.29 10.40
C ASN A 34 28.87 10.84 9.85
N ASN A 35 29.14 11.00 8.56
CA ASN A 35 30.34 10.57 7.87
C ASN A 35 30.75 9.11 8.17
N ASN A 36 29.80 8.19 8.24
CA ASN A 36 29.97 6.79 8.65
C ASN A 36 30.35 6.55 10.11
N GLU A 37 30.43 7.58 10.94
CA GLU A 37 30.56 7.47 12.38
C GLU A 37 29.24 7.32 13.07
N VAL A 38 29.21 6.55 14.16
CA VAL A 38 28.01 6.23 14.95
C VAL A 38 27.98 7.09 16.20
N PHE A 39 26.86 7.77 16.44
CA PHE A 39 26.64 8.56 17.65
C PHE A 39 25.40 8.09 18.39
N CYS A 40 25.45 8.10 19.73
CA CYS A 40 24.25 7.90 20.56
C CYS A 40 23.38 9.16 20.55
N LEU A 41 22.14 9.06 21.03
CA LEU A 41 21.21 10.20 21.07
C LEU A 41 21.73 11.34 21.95
N VAL A 42 22.45 11.02 23.04
CA VAL A 42 23.08 12.03 23.93
C VAL A 42 24.10 12.86 23.16
N CYS A 43 25.08 12.21 22.51
CA CYS A 43 26.12 12.89 21.74
C CYS A 43 25.59 13.57 20.46
N SER A 44 24.36 13.25 20.07
CA SER A 44 23.67 13.90 18.95
C SER A 44 22.69 15.00 19.38
N ASP A 45 22.66 15.36 20.67
CA ASP A 45 21.75 16.34 21.27
C ASP A 45 20.26 16.05 21.03
N LEU A 46 19.88 14.75 20.91
CA LEU A 46 18.52 14.33 20.60
C LEU A 46 17.82 13.59 21.74
N GLU A 47 18.47 13.39 22.91
CA GLU A 47 17.92 12.63 24.03
C GLU A 47 16.68 13.28 24.67
N HIS A 48 16.57 14.61 24.56
CA HIS A 48 15.44 15.37 25.11
C HIS A 48 14.16 15.22 24.28
N LEU A 49 14.26 14.66 23.07
CA LEU A 49 13.13 14.51 22.18
C LEU A 49 12.29 13.26 22.53
N ILE A 50 10.98 13.38 22.35
CA ILE A 50 10.03 12.31 22.62
C ILE A 50 9.70 11.54 21.34
N TYR A 51 9.63 10.22 21.44
CA TYR A 51 9.26 9.37 20.34
C TYR A 51 7.76 9.37 20.07
N LEU A 52 7.39 9.77 18.86
CA LEU A 52 6.05 9.67 18.32
C LEU A 52 6.01 8.55 17.26
N PRO A 53 5.37 7.41 17.54
CA PRO A 53 5.27 6.30 16.59
C PRO A 53 4.45 6.67 15.35
N SER A 54 4.73 5.99 14.24
CA SER A 54 3.91 6.11 13.03
C SER A 54 2.50 5.55 13.26
N GLY A 55 1.50 6.09 12.54
CA GLY A 55 0.10 5.66 12.62
C GLY A 55 -0.86 6.82 12.42
N ASN A 56 -0.79 7.84 13.24
CA ASN A 56 -1.64 9.03 13.09
C ASN A 56 -0.96 10.08 12.21
N ALA A 57 -1.32 10.14 10.93
CA ALA A 57 -0.73 11.07 9.97
C ALA A 57 -0.99 12.55 10.30
N ALA A 58 -2.12 12.88 10.92
CA ALA A 58 -2.44 14.25 11.30
C ALA A 58 -1.56 14.70 12.46
N LEU A 59 -1.46 13.89 13.52
CA LEU A 59 -0.61 14.14 14.67
C LEU A 59 0.87 14.25 14.27
N THR A 60 1.36 13.29 13.49
CA THR A 60 2.75 13.26 13.01
C THR A 60 3.12 14.54 12.24
N ARG A 61 2.23 15.00 11.35
CA ARG A 61 2.46 16.19 10.54
C ARG A 61 2.47 17.48 11.38
N ARG A 62 1.56 17.58 12.35
CA ARG A 62 1.47 18.72 13.26
C ARG A 62 2.63 18.76 14.23
N ALA A 63 2.96 17.65 14.87
CA ALA A 63 4.11 17.54 15.75
C ALA A 63 5.40 17.92 15.02
N LYS A 64 5.62 17.44 13.79
CA LYS A 64 6.75 17.86 12.94
C LYS A 64 6.74 19.37 12.67
N ARG A 65 5.58 19.95 12.33
CA ARG A 65 5.45 21.39 12.03
C ARG A 65 5.72 22.27 13.26
N ASN A 66 5.27 21.79 14.42
CA ASN A 66 5.37 22.56 15.67
C ASN A 66 6.74 22.39 16.35
N SER A 67 7.54 21.39 15.98
CA SER A 67 8.90 21.17 16.49
C SER A 67 9.92 22.03 15.76
N LYS A 68 10.80 22.66 16.50
CA LYS A 68 12.00 23.35 15.98
C LYS A 68 13.03 22.32 15.52
N ILE A 69 13.23 21.29 16.36
CA ILE A 69 14.13 20.17 16.08
C ILE A 69 13.28 18.89 16.06
N TYR A 70 13.46 18.09 15.03
CA TYR A 70 12.87 16.76 14.93
C TYR A 70 13.80 15.82 14.19
N ALA A 71 13.65 14.52 14.44
CA ALA A 71 14.36 13.49 13.68
C ALA A 71 13.42 12.39 13.21
N VAL A 72 13.73 11.81 12.03
CA VAL A 72 12.99 10.69 11.48
C VAL A 72 13.59 9.38 11.96
N VAL A 73 12.80 8.55 12.64
CA VAL A 73 13.23 7.24 13.13
C VAL A 73 13.04 6.20 12.03
N LEU A 74 14.12 5.53 11.67
CA LEU A 74 14.21 4.57 10.59
C LEU A 74 14.63 3.20 11.11
N ARG A 75 14.10 2.14 10.51
CA ARG A 75 14.54 0.76 10.75
C ARG A 75 14.72 0.03 9.43
N TRP A 76 15.81 -0.73 9.32
CA TRP A 76 16.04 -1.55 8.15
C TRP A 76 15.07 -2.74 8.08
N SER A 77 14.31 -2.83 7.01
CA SER A 77 13.42 -3.97 6.70
C SER A 77 14.16 -4.97 5.81
N ARG A 78 14.41 -6.18 6.34
CA ARG A 78 15.04 -7.26 5.57
C ARG A 78 14.17 -7.73 4.40
N ALA A 79 12.86 -7.80 4.62
CA ALA A 79 11.90 -8.26 3.62
C ALA A 79 11.81 -7.29 2.43
N ARG A 80 11.84 -5.97 2.70
CA ARG A 80 11.72 -4.93 1.66
C ARG A 80 13.06 -4.35 1.20
N LYS A 81 14.17 -4.78 1.82
CA LYS A 81 15.55 -4.32 1.53
C LYS A 81 15.69 -2.79 1.52
N ARG A 82 15.01 -2.09 2.44
CA ARG A 82 15.04 -0.64 2.59
C ARG A 82 14.81 -0.19 4.02
N ASN A 83 15.18 1.05 4.32
CA ASN A 83 14.83 1.70 5.58
C ASN A 83 13.35 2.08 5.58
N GLU A 84 12.64 1.69 6.63
CA GLU A 84 11.22 2.00 6.85
C GLU A 84 11.08 2.96 8.03
N ARG A 85 10.26 3.99 7.82
CA ARG A 85 9.95 4.98 8.85
C ARG A 85 9.11 4.34 9.95
N GLN A 86 9.61 4.44 11.18
CA GLN A 86 8.94 3.93 12.39
C GLN A 86 8.18 5.03 13.13
N GLY A 87 8.63 6.29 13.01
CA GLY A 87 8.04 7.44 13.68
C GLY A 87 8.92 8.67 13.57
N LEU A 88 8.74 9.58 14.52
CA LEU A 88 9.52 10.80 14.71
C LEU A 88 10.03 10.90 16.14
N LEU A 89 11.16 11.57 16.31
CA LEU A 89 11.52 12.23 17.56
C LEU A 89 11.10 13.71 17.43
N VAL A 90 10.39 14.24 18.42
CA VAL A 90 9.86 15.61 18.43
C VAL A 90 9.97 16.22 19.82
N GLU A 91 9.93 17.54 19.92
CA GLU A 91 9.88 18.24 21.20
C GLU A 91 8.57 17.96 21.94
N LYS A 92 8.62 17.84 23.27
CA LYS A 92 7.46 17.56 24.11
C LYS A 92 6.32 18.58 23.90
N GLU A 93 6.65 19.84 23.94
CA GLU A 93 5.68 20.94 23.76
C GLU A 93 5.01 20.89 22.37
N ALA A 94 5.79 20.55 21.34
CA ALA A 94 5.29 20.40 19.98
C ALA A 94 4.29 19.24 19.86
N LEU A 95 4.54 18.13 20.57
CA LEU A 95 3.61 17.00 20.62
C LEU A 95 2.32 17.38 21.34
N GLU A 96 2.40 17.99 22.52
CA GLU A 96 1.24 18.45 23.29
C GLU A 96 0.35 19.42 22.52
N ASN A 97 0.97 20.37 21.80
CA ASN A 97 0.24 21.31 20.95
C ASN A 97 -0.42 20.61 19.76
N ALA A 98 0.28 19.65 19.14
CA ALA A 98 -0.27 18.86 18.04
C ALA A 98 -1.46 17.99 18.48
N GLU A 99 -1.43 17.43 19.71
CA GLU A 99 -2.53 16.70 20.29
C GLU A 99 -3.76 17.58 20.54
N LYS A 100 -3.57 18.77 21.12
CA LYS A 100 -4.65 19.75 21.29
C LYS A 100 -5.29 20.14 19.95
N GLU A 101 -4.48 20.44 18.93
CA GLU A 101 -4.96 20.70 17.57
C GLU A 101 -5.71 19.50 16.96
N CYS A 102 -5.25 18.28 17.24
CA CYS A 102 -5.93 17.07 16.77
C CYS A 102 -7.27 16.82 17.46
N LEU A 103 -7.39 17.18 18.72
CA LEU A 103 -8.65 17.08 19.45
C LEU A 103 -9.65 18.13 18.98
N SER A 104 -9.20 19.38 18.78
CA SER A 104 -10.09 20.50 18.42
C SER A 104 -10.76 20.32 17.06
N ASP A 105 -10.14 19.63 16.11
CA ASP A 105 -10.71 19.43 14.76
C ASP A 105 -11.11 17.98 14.47
N TYR A 106 -11.14 17.12 15.50
CA TYR A 106 -11.42 15.70 15.35
C TYR A 106 -12.75 15.45 14.64
N GLU A 107 -13.83 16.03 15.10
CA GLU A 107 -15.17 15.86 14.53
C GLU A 107 -15.26 16.34 13.08
N ILE A 108 -14.61 17.46 12.77
CA ILE A 108 -14.60 18.04 11.42
C ILE A 108 -13.88 17.07 10.47
N ARG A 109 -12.78 16.47 10.92
CA ARG A 109 -12.01 15.50 10.12
C ARG A 109 -12.78 14.20 9.90
N GLU A 110 -13.46 13.71 10.94
CA GLU A 110 -14.30 12.51 10.83
C GLU A 110 -15.42 12.71 9.81
N LYS A 111 -16.21 13.77 9.91
CA LYS A 111 -17.26 14.11 8.93
C LYS A 111 -16.72 14.24 7.51
N ARG A 112 -15.51 14.83 7.35
CA ARG A 112 -14.86 14.93 6.03
C ARG A 112 -14.43 13.57 5.50
N ASN A 113 -13.93 12.69 6.36
CA ASN A 113 -13.53 11.35 6.00
C ASN A 113 -14.73 10.47 5.62
N GLU A 114 -15.85 10.59 6.33
CA GLU A 114 -17.10 9.92 5.99
C GLU A 114 -17.59 10.33 4.60
N ARG A 115 -17.74 11.64 4.36
CA ARG A 115 -18.13 12.15 3.03
C ARG A 115 -17.21 11.68 1.91
N ARG A 116 -15.91 11.62 2.19
CA ARG A 116 -14.94 11.11 1.21
C ARG A 116 -15.14 9.63 0.94
N ARG A 117 -15.39 8.81 1.99
CA ARG A 117 -15.68 7.38 1.85
C ARG A 117 -16.95 7.15 1.05
N GLU A 118 -18.01 7.91 1.33
CA GLU A 118 -19.27 7.82 0.57
C GLU A 118 -19.07 8.18 -0.90
N ALA A 119 -18.41 9.29 -1.19
CA ALA A 119 -18.09 9.69 -2.55
C ALA A 119 -17.23 8.64 -3.28
N GLU A 120 -16.27 8.05 -2.57
CA GLU A 120 -15.41 7.00 -3.11
C GLU A 120 -16.19 5.71 -3.42
N LEU A 121 -17.22 5.37 -2.62
CA LEU A 121 -18.11 4.23 -2.89
C LEU A 121 -18.96 4.47 -4.14
N VAL A 122 -19.45 5.69 -4.35
CA VAL A 122 -20.21 6.04 -5.56
C VAL A 122 -19.34 5.92 -6.80
N LEU A 123 -18.17 6.56 -6.80
CA LEU A 123 -17.22 6.49 -7.91
C LEU A 123 -16.78 5.05 -8.20
N ASP A 124 -16.67 4.22 -7.17
CA ASP A 124 -16.30 2.81 -7.33
C ASP A 124 -17.41 2.02 -8.06
N LYS A 125 -18.64 2.23 -7.66
CA LYS A 125 -19.82 1.61 -8.34
C LYS A 125 -19.93 2.07 -9.80
N GLU A 126 -19.72 3.36 -10.06
CA GLU A 126 -19.73 3.91 -11.43
C GLU A 126 -18.62 3.29 -12.28
N TYR A 127 -17.42 3.17 -11.71
CA TYR A 127 -16.29 2.53 -12.40
C TYR A 127 -16.56 1.06 -12.74
N ILE A 128 -17.13 0.29 -11.79
CA ILE A 128 -17.48 -1.13 -12.03
C ILE A 128 -18.55 -1.22 -13.13
N LYS A 129 -19.56 -0.37 -13.11
CA LYS A 129 -20.59 -0.32 -14.17
C LYS A 129 -19.99 -0.01 -15.54
N ALA A 130 -19.09 0.97 -15.61
CA ALA A 130 -18.40 1.31 -16.85
C ALA A 130 -17.53 0.15 -17.35
N PHE A 131 -16.81 -0.52 -16.45
CA PHE A 131 -16.03 -1.71 -16.77
C PHE A 131 -16.90 -2.84 -17.32
N THR A 132 -18.08 -3.08 -16.71
CA THR A 132 -19.07 -4.07 -17.19
C THR A 132 -19.57 -3.71 -18.57
N SER A 133 -19.90 -2.44 -18.82
CA SER A 133 -20.39 -1.98 -20.13
C SER A 133 -19.33 -2.17 -21.23
N GLU A 134 -18.07 -1.85 -20.93
CA GLU A 134 -16.97 -2.05 -21.87
C GLU A 134 -16.65 -3.54 -22.10
N LEU A 135 -16.82 -4.37 -21.06
CA LEU A 135 -16.70 -5.81 -21.19
C LEU A 135 -17.76 -6.37 -22.15
N LEU A 136 -19.02 -5.97 -21.98
CA LEU A 136 -20.13 -6.36 -22.87
C LEU A 136 -19.97 -5.81 -24.29
N ARG A 137 -19.30 -4.67 -24.46
CA ARG A 137 -18.98 -4.15 -25.81
C ARG A 137 -17.99 -5.05 -26.55
N ILE A 138 -17.04 -5.66 -25.81
CA ILE A 138 -16.06 -6.61 -26.40
C ILE A 138 -16.68 -8.02 -26.54
N PHE A 139 -17.55 -8.39 -25.62
CA PHE A 139 -18.17 -9.69 -25.51
C PHE A 139 -19.71 -9.57 -25.47
N PRO A 140 -20.35 -9.26 -26.62
CA PRO A 140 -21.80 -8.97 -26.68
C PRO A 140 -22.68 -10.14 -26.22
N ASN A 141 -22.24 -11.38 -26.39
CA ASN A 141 -22.97 -12.57 -25.98
C ASN A 141 -22.58 -13.09 -24.60
N CYS A 142 -21.76 -12.35 -23.84
CA CYS A 142 -21.52 -12.68 -22.45
C CYS A 142 -22.79 -12.43 -21.63
N PRO A 143 -23.28 -13.38 -20.80
CA PRO A 143 -24.42 -13.14 -19.94
C PRO A 143 -24.18 -11.92 -19.02
N GLY A 144 -25.20 -11.06 -18.88
CA GLY A 144 -25.05 -9.80 -18.13
C GLY A 144 -24.63 -10.01 -16.67
N ASN A 145 -25.20 -11.02 -16.00
CA ASN A 145 -24.82 -11.41 -14.64
C ASN A 145 -23.34 -11.86 -14.57
N THR A 146 -22.89 -12.64 -15.55
CA THR A 146 -21.48 -13.07 -15.64
C THR A 146 -20.55 -11.88 -15.87
N ALA A 147 -20.94 -10.93 -16.72
CA ALA A 147 -20.16 -9.71 -16.94
C ALA A 147 -20.05 -8.86 -15.66
N GLU A 148 -21.12 -8.78 -14.87
CA GLU A 148 -21.11 -8.11 -13.57
C GLU A 148 -20.20 -8.83 -12.56
N GLU A 149 -20.25 -10.15 -12.48
CA GLU A 149 -19.38 -10.96 -11.62
C GLU A 149 -17.89 -10.78 -11.97
N ILE A 150 -17.56 -10.85 -13.26
CA ILE A 150 -16.20 -10.58 -13.77
C ILE A 150 -15.73 -9.20 -13.31
N SER A 151 -16.56 -8.18 -13.51
CA SER A 151 -16.23 -6.79 -13.22
C SER A 151 -16.06 -6.55 -11.72
N ASN A 152 -16.98 -7.06 -10.91
CA ASN A 152 -16.90 -6.96 -9.45
C ASN A 152 -15.63 -7.65 -8.91
N HIS A 153 -15.33 -8.83 -9.42
CA HIS A 153 -14.14 -9.58 -9.00
C HIS A 153 -12.85 -8.90 -9.48
N ALA A 154 -12.76 -8.52 -10.76
CA ALA A 154 -11.55 -7.90 -11.31
C ALA A 154 -11.26 -6.53 -10.70
N CYS A 155 -12.32 -5.75 -10.41
CA CYS A 155 -12.22 -4.38 -9.89
C CYS A 155 -12.18 -4.28 -8.36
N GLN A 156 -12.07 -5.36 -7.63
CA GLN A 156 -11.97 -5.34 -6.17
C GLN A 156 -10.75 -4.53 -5.70
N LYS A 157 -10.98 -3.53 -4.86
CA LYS A 157 -9.93 -2.66 -4.32
C LYS A 157 -8.91 -3.43 -3.48
N TYR A 158 -7.67 -3.00 -3.53
CA TYR A 158 -6.54 -3.55 -2.75
C TYR A 158 -6.26 -5.05 -2.97
N SER A 159 -6.81 -5.64 -4.00
CA SER A 159 -6.68 -7.07 -4.32
C SER A 159 -5.48 -7.40 -5.23
N GLY A 160 -4.86 -6.39 -5.84
CA GLY A 160 -3.82 -6.58 -6.85
C GLY A 160 -4.32 -7.14 -8.19
N ARG A 161 -5.65 -7.23 -8.39
CA ARG A 161 -6.26 -7.74 -9.63
C ARG A 161 -6.17 -6.75 -10.79
N VAL A 162 -6.32 -7.28 -12.00
CA VAL A 162 -6.10 -6.53 -13.26
C VAL A 162 -7.00 -5.30 -13.41
N GLY A 163 -8.24 -5.34 -12.92
CA GLY A 163 -9.22 -4.26 -13.07
C GLY A 163 -8.89 -2.97 -12.32
N ARG A 164 -7.77 -2.91 -11.56
CA ARG A 164 -7.30 -1.70 -10.87
C ARG A 164 -5.93 -1.23 -11.34
N THR A 165 -5.43 -1.81 -12.41
CA THR A 165 -4.17 -1.35 -13.04
C THR A 165 -4.35 -0.02 -13.78
N ALA A 166 -3.26 0.64 -14.13
CA ALA A 166 -3.31 1.88 -14.91
C ALA A 166 -4.02 1.67 -16.27
N ASN A 167 -3.73 0.55 -16.95
CA ASN A 167 -4.36 0.22 -18.22
C ASN A 167 -5.87 -0.08 -18.06
N ALA A 168 -6.28 -0.68 -16.94
CA ALA A 168 -7.69 -0.92 -16.67
C ALA A 168 -8.50 0.36 -16.54
N LYS A 169 -7.92 1.45 -16.04
CA LYS A 169 -8.59 2.76 -15.93
C LYS A 169 -8.94 3.36 -17.30
N ASN A 170 -8.22 2.96 -18.34
CA ASN A 170 -8.46 3.35 -19.74
C ASN A 170 -9.29 2.31 -20.49
N PHE A 171 -9.84 1.31 -19.79
CA PHE A 171 -10.63 0.20 -20.35
C PHE A 171 -9.90 -0.51 -21.51
N ASP A 172 -8.59 -0.74 -21.35
CA ASP A 172 -7.77 -1.44 -22.34
C ASP A 172 -8.37 -2.81 -22.67
N PRO A 173 -8.63 -3.13 -23.94
CA PRO A 173 -9.28 -4.39 -24.36
C PRO A 173 -8.50 -5.64 -23.89
N GLY A 174 -7.18 -5.56 -23.83
CA GLY A 174 -6.34 -6.66 -23.34
C GLY A 174 -6.60 -6.94 -21.86
N VAL A 175 -6.75 -5.90 -21.02
CA VAL A 175 -7.06 -6.04 -19.61
C VAL A 175 -8.46 -6.60 -19.39
N LEU A 176 -9.46 -6.14 -20.15
CA LEU A 176 -10.84 -6.67 -20.10
C LEU A 176 -10.86 -8.14 -20.51
N THR A 177 -10.14 -8.50 -21.55
CA THR A 177 -10.00 -9.90 -21.99
C THR A 177 -9.30 -10.76 -20.92
N LEU A 178 -8.25 -10.25 -20.26
CA LEU A 178 -7.59 -10.97 -19.17
C LEU A 178 -8.53 -11.22 -17.97
N ALA A 179 -9.41 -10.25 -17.66
CA ALA A 179 -10.41 -10.43 -16.61
C ALA A 179 -11.42 -11.53 -16.97
N ALA A 180 -11.91 -11.54 -18.22
CA ALA A 180 -12.78 -12.59 -18.73
C ALA A 180 -12.10 -13.96 -18.71
N ILE A 181 -10.87 -14.08 -19.23
CA ILE A 181 -10.08 -15.33 -19.20
C ILE A 181 -9.91 -15.84 -17.77
N ALA A 182 -9.63 -14.96 -16.81
CA ALA A 182 -9.47 -15.34 -15.42
C ALA A 182 -10.75 -15.93 -14.84
N HIS A 183 -11.90 -15.33 -15.12
CA HIS A 183 -13.21 -15.82 -14.68
C HIS A 183 -13.52 -17.17 -15.32
N ILE A 184 -13.48 -17.27 -16.66
CA ILE A 184 -13.78 -18.50 -17.40
C ILE A 184 -12.92 -19.66 -16.88
N ARG A 185 -11.63 -19.42 -16.68
CA ARG A 185 -10.70 -20.45 -16.19
C ARG A 185 -11.15 -21.05 -14.87
N HIS A 186 -11.59 -20.25 -13.92
CA HIS A 186 -11.94 -20.71 -12.58
C HIS A 186 -13.39 -21.16 -12.43
N VAL A 187 -14.31 -20.64 -13.26
CA VAL A 187 -15.74 -20.89 -13.10
C VAL A 187 -16.28 -21.85 -14.16
N GLU A 188 -15.82 -21.71 -15.40
CA GLU A 188 -16.38 -22.47 -16.54
C GLU A 188 -15.52 -23.66 -16.98
N THR A 189 -14.35 -23.88 -16.33
CA THR A 189 -13.48 -25.00 -16.65
C THR A 189 -13.11 -25.82 -15.41
N ASN A 190 -12.52 -26.99 -15.60
CA ASN A 190 -12.03 -27.82 -14.51
C ASN A 190 -10.63 -27.44 -14.00
N TYR A 191 -10.18 -26.23 -14.28
CA TYR A 191 -8.82 -25.75 -13.93
C TYR A 191 -8.49 -25.91 -12.45
N ASP A 192 -9.43 -25.57 -11.57
CA ASP A 192 -9.20 -25.65 -10.12
C ASP A 192 -9.09 -27.12 -9.65
N SER A 193 -9.85 -28.04 -10.27
CA SER A 193 -9.73 -29.46 -10.01
C SER A 193 -8.34 -29.99 -10.41
N LEU A 194 -7.83 -29.58 -11.56
CA LEU A 194 -6.48 -29.97 -11.99
C LEU A 194 -5.40 -29.48 -11.02
N LEU A 195 -5.54 -28.26 -10.47
CA LEU A 195 -4.62 -27.75 -9.45
C LEU A 195 -4.70 -28.56 -8.15
N MET A 196 -5.90 -29.00 -7.74
CA MET A 196 -6.08 -29.84 -6.57
C MET A 196 -5.48 -31.26 -6.77
N GLU A 197 -5.39 -31.72 -8.01
CA GLU A 197 -4.70 -32.94 -8.42
C GLU A 197 -3.17 -32.77 -8.55
N ASN A 198 -2.63 -31.62 -8.12
CA ASN A 198 -1.20 -31.28 -8.17
C ASN A 198 -0.62 -31.11 -9.58
N TRP A 199 -1.43 -30.77 -10.59
CA TRP A 199 -0.92 -30.39 -11.90
C TRP A 199 -0.07 -29.13 -11.83
N ASP A 200 0.98 -29.06 -12.66
CA ASP A 200 1.71 -27.80 -12.85
C ASP A 200 0.78 -26.73 -13.42
N ARG A 201 0.95 -25.48 -12.96
CA ARG A 201 0.08 -24.37 -13.39
C ARG A 201 0.11 -24.09 -14.89
N ARG A 202 1.23 -24.35 -15.56
CA ARG A 202 1.36 -24.13 -17.02
C ARG A 202 0.63 -25.21 -17.76
N GLU A 203 0.81 -26.46 -17.35
CA GLU A 203 0.13 -27.64 -17.93
C GLU A 203 -1.39 -27.54 -17.74
N ALA A 204 -1.86 -27.22 -16.53
CA ALA A 204 -3.28 -27.03 -16.24
C ALA A 204 -3.89 -25.89 -17.10
N ARG A 205 -3.17 -24.77 -17.30
CA ARG A 205 -3.61 -23.68 -18.19
C ARG A 205 -3.68 -24.10 -19.64
N GLU A 206 -2.70 -24.85 -20.12
CA GLU A 206 -2.69 -25.35 -21.51
C GLU A 206 -3.84 -26.35 -21.72
N LYS A 207 -4.11 -27.20 -20.75
CA LYS A 207 -5.22 -28.18 -20.81
C LYS A 207 -6.58 -27.52 -21.01
N VAL A 208 -6.85 -26.40 -20.31
CA VAL A 208 -8.16 -25.73 -20.37
C VAL A 208 -8.22 -24.61 -21.41
N ARG A 209 -7.15 -24.38 -22.16
CA ARG A 209 -7.04 -23.26 -23.12
C ARG A 209 -8.09 -23.34 -24.22
N THR A 210 -8.29 -24.52 -24.78
CA THR A 210 -9.26 -24.71 -25.86
C THR A 210 -10.69 -24.37 -25.42
N ASP A 211 -11.04 -24.75 -24.18
CA ASP A 211 -12.36 -24.48 -23.61
C ASP A 211 -12.55 -22.97 -23.38
N ILE A 212 -11.52 -22.30 -22.84
CA ILE A 212 -11.52 -20.84 -22.68
C ILE A 212 -11.70 -20.15 -24.01
N ASP A 213 -10.93 -20.53 -25.03
CA ASP A 213 -10.99 -19.92 -26.36
C ASP A 213 -12.36 -20.15 -27.02
N ALA A 214 -12.97 -21.32 -26.84
CA ALA A 214 -14.30 -21.62 -27.32
C ALA A 214 -15.37 -20.69 -26.71
N ILE A 215 -15.34 -20.51 -25.39
CA ILE A 215 -16.27 -19.61 -24.68
C ILE A 215 -16.05 -18.15 -25.07
N LEU A 216 -14.80 -17.69 -25.14
CA LEU A 216 -14.49 -16.31 -25.57
C LEU A 216 -14.97 -16.03 -27.00
N ASN A 217 -14.77 -17.01 -27.91
CA ASN A 217 -15.24 -16.89 -29.29
C ASN A 217 -16.76 -16.87 -29.39
N PHE A 218 -17.45 -17.63 -28.54
CA PHE A 218 -18.92 -17.55 -28.43
C PHE A 218 -19.38 -16.19 -27.92
N TRP A 219 -18.74 -15.65 -26.89
CA TRP A 219 -19.09 -14.35 -26.32
C TRP A 219 -18.83 -13.16 -27.29
N ARG A 220 -17.89 -13.31 -28.24
CA ARG A 220 -17.56 -12.28 -29.24
C ARG A 220 -18.50 -12.23 -30.45
N ARG A 221 -19.27 -13.27 -30.71
CA ARG A 221 -20.21 -13.33 -31.83
C ARG A 221 -21.42 -12.43 -31.61
#